data_06b161735dd51fc47223f88b6e751882
#
_entry.id   06b161735dd51fc47223f88b6e751882
#
_cell.length_a   1.000
_cell.length_b   1.000
_cell.length_c   1.000
_cell.angle_alpha   90.00
_cell.angle_beta   90.00
_cell.angle_gamma   90.00
#
_symmetry.space_group_name_H-M   'P 1'
#
loop_
_entity.id
_entity.type
_entity.pdbx_description
1 polymer ?
#
loop_
_entity_poly.entity_id
_entity_poly.type
_entity_poly.pdbx_seq_one_letter_code
_entity_poly.pdbx_strand_id
1 'polypeptide(L)'
;MRIPIGYLKLSPSYPIFDFRRRDDRPRAKKRRRIEERGVRRTARGRLQPSANPGAGRNQTERSRRKLLASYLFFLVVISELPSFLIHNLSGDTPCYNRGMDVIVCHISALHYWLSQIGSPRIDALQSALAPQLGIPLRESEIAAAVSILPKERQREKVHLLTKTHEAARHSHDIAVHTTSLELTPADFHLAAPGVFVCSPEFALIQSAPSLSEIEFLRIAFALCGTYRVGTNDAYPLTTPLKINQMLTRMTGLNGAKFARRLTPYILAGAASPRETQLVLHLCLPYRMGGYGIAYPQLNPRIDLPAHIQRLTGNSVLFPDLFWPDKHIAVEYDSDKWHTGSSRIANDARRRNIFAHLGITEICVTKREFNDLIAFDKTARILSRRLRHRVHPRSEEFDSRQMKLRKKLLAPLLPVQK
;
A
#
# COMPACT_ATOMS: atom_id res chain seq x y z
N MET A 1 9.85 39.11 -10.30
CA MET A 1 10.99 38.22 -10.60
C MET A 1 10.44 36.80 -10.75
N ARG A 2 10.32 36.29 -11.98
CA ARG A 2 9.78 34.94 -12.25
C ARG A 2 10.94 33.96 -12.15
N ILE A 3 10.87 33.02 -11.20
CA ILE A 3 11.84 31.94 -11.02
C ILE A 3 11.59 30.88 -12.08
N PRO A 4 12.61 30.36 -12.79
CA PRO A 4 12.43 29.33 -13.81
C PRO A 4 11.96 28.03 -13.19
N ILE A 5 10.99 27.39 -13.88
CA ILE A 5 10.21 26.20 -13.49
C ILE A 5 11.04 24.89 -13.48
N GLY A 6 12.34 24.94 -13.30
CA GLY A 6 13.24 23.81 -13.60
C GLY A 6 13.72 22.91 -12.46
N TYR A 7 13.32 23.08 -11.19
CA TYR A 7 14.04 22.43 -10.09
C TYR A 7 13.19 21.74 -9.00
N LEU A 8 12.06 21.15 -9.35
CA LEU A 8 11.43 20.18 -8.46
C LEU A 8 11.78 18.78 -8.95
N LYS A 9 12.87 18.18 -8.45
CA LYS A 9 13.13 16.76 -8.63
C LYS A 9 12.12 15.97 -7.79
N LEU A 10 11.04 15.54 -8.44
CA LEU A 10 10.14 14.52 -7.90
C LEU A 10 10.79 13.16 -8.12
N SER A 11 10.90 12.37 -7.07
CA SER A 11 11.31 10.96 -7.19
C SER A 11 10.28 10.23 -8.06
N PRO A 12 10.67 9.41 -9.05
CA PRO A 12 9.73 8.73 -9.95
C PRO A 12 9.05 7.59 -9.19
N SER A 13 7.88 7.85 -8.66
CA SER A 13 7.05 6.82 -8.06
C SER A 13 5.64 6.93 -8.64
N TYR A 14 5.31 5.91 -9.44
CA TYR A 14 4.02 5.47 -10.00
C TYR A 14 3.53 6.13 -11.30
N PRO A 15 3.09 5.29 -12.27
CA PRO A 15 2.49 5.78 -13.50
C PRO A 15 1.13 6.42 -13.22
N ILE A 16 0.96 7.65 -13.72
CA ILE A 16 -0.32 8.37 -13.74
C ILE A 16 -1.24 7.67 -14.73
N PHE A 17 -2.30 7.03 -14.25
CA PHE A 17 -3.36 6.54 -15.12
C PHE A 17 -4.22 7.73 -15.60
N ASP A 18 -4.09 8.05 -16.89
CA ASP A 18 -4.91 9.07 -17.55
C ASP A 18 -6.33 8.51 -17.82
N PHE A 19 -7.30 8.92 -17.02
CA PHE A 19 -8.71 8.59 -17.20
C PHE A 19 -9.36 9.49 -18.24
N ARG A 20 -9.01 9.36 -19.53
CA ARG A 20 -9.85 9.86 -20.60
C ARG A 20 -10.89 8.82 -20.97
N ARG A 21 -12.15 9.24 -20.95
CA ARG A 21 -13.35 8.46 -21.29
C ARG A 21 -13.12 7.64 -22.57
N ARG A 22 -13.28 6.34 -22.49
CA ARG A 22 -13.55 5.53 -23.69
C ARG A 22 -15.05 5.51 -23.91
N ASP A 23 -15.49 6.21 -24.94
CA ASP A 23 -16.77 6.00 -25.60
C ASP A 23 -16.66 4.69 -26.41
N ASP A 24 -17.35 3.66 -25.98
CA ASP A 24 -17.49 2.41 -26.74
C ASP A 24 -18.55 2.61 -27.84
N ARG A 25 -18.09 2.74 -29.08
CA ARG A 25 -18.87 2.36 -30.24
C ARG A 25 -18.00 1.56 -31.20
N PRO A 26 -18.48 0.40 -31.71
CA PRO A 26 -17.68 -0.45 -32.60
C PRO A 26 -17.69 0.11 -34.02
N ARG A 27 -16.55 0.29 -34.65
CA ARG A 27 -16.41 0.47 -36.08
C ARG A 27 -15.53 -0.57 -36.73
N ALA A 28 -16.06 -1.03 -37.85
CA ALA A 28 -15.73 -2.14 -38.69
C ALA A 28 -14.30 -2.15 -39.26
N LYS A 29 -13.90 -3.37 -39.62
CA LYS A 29 -12.74 -3.79 -40.39
C LYS A 29 -12.48 -3.00 -41.65
N LYS A 30 -11.22 -2.62 -41.91
CA LYS A 30 -10.66 -2.59 -43.25
C LYS A 30 -9.21 -3.07 -43.24
N ARG A 31 -9.00 -4.19 -43.93
CA ARG A 31 -7.70 -4.73 -44.33
C ARG A 31 -7.02 -3.79 -45.33
N ARG A 32 -5.72 -3.59 -45.23
CA ARG A 32 -4.82 -3.46 -46.37
C ARG A 32 -3.41 -3.95 -46.05
N ARG A 33 -2.98 -4.79 -46.92
CA ARG A 33 -1.71 -5.46 -47.19
C ARG A 33 -0.71 -4.49 -47.83
N ILE A 34 0.55 -4.95 -47.92
CA ILE A 34 1.65 -4.46 -48.86
C ILE A 34 2.76 -3.80 -48.03
N GLU A 35 4.06 -4.05 -48.19
CA GLU A 35 4.90 -5.01 -48.93
C GLU A 35 6.34 -4.91 -48.38
N GLU A 36 7.10 -5.98 -48.55
CA GLU A 36 8.54 -6.11 -48.28
C GLU A 36 9.38 -5.32 -49.28
N ARG A 37 10.58 -4.94 -48.89
CA ARG A 37 11.86 -4.86 -49.63
C ARG A 37 12.88 -4.26 -48.64
N GLY A 38 14.01 -4.80 -48.35
CA GLY A 38 15.03 -5.57 -49.05
C GLY A 38 16.28 -4.70 -49.25
N VAL A 39 17.47 -5.27 -48.99
CA VAL A 39 18.82 -4.86 -49.43
C VAL A 39 19.74 -4.32 -48.32
N ARG A 40 20.65 -5.09 -47.79
CA ARG A 40 21.99 -5.62 -48.09
C ARG A 40 23.17 -4.61 -48.09
N ARG A 41 24.21 -5.03 -47.31
CA ARG A 41 25.68 -4.89 -47.51
C ARG A 41 26.34 -3.54 -47.17
N THR A 42 27.55 -3.43 -46.63
CA THR A 42 28.83 -4.17 -46.48
C THR A 42 29.73 -3.43 -45.49
N ALA A 43 30.46 -4.04 -44.71
CA ALA A 43 31.83 -4.56 -44.67
C ALA A 43 32.93 -3.61 -44.16
N ARG A 44 33.71 -4.14 -43.21
CA ARG A 44 35.14 -4.03 -42.96
C ARG A 44 35.78 -2.76 -42.38
N GLY A 45 36.49 -2.98 -41.27
CA GLY A 45 37.60 -2.17 -40.77
C GLY A 45 38.20 -2.70 -39.46
N ARG A 46 39.24 -3.50 -39.62
CA ARG A 46 40.16 -3.94 -38.51
C ARG A 46 40.97 -2.75 -38.01
N LEU A 47 41.30 -2.77 -36.70
CA LEU A 47 42.66 -2.55 -36.18
C LEU A 47 42.72 -2.92 -34.68
N GLN A 48 43.63 -3.78 -34.33
CA GLN A 48 44.21 -4.10 -33.01
C GLN A 48 45.50 -3.32 -32.81
N PRO A 49 46.24 -3.54 -31.70
CA PRO A 49 45.99 -3.36 -30.26
C PRO A 49 47.05 -2.49 -29.59
N SER A 50 46.86 -2.08 -28.35
CA SER A 50 48.03 -1.82 -27.48
C SER A 50 47.65 -2.19 -26.02
N ALA A 51 48.39 -3.14 -25.50
CA ALA A 51 48.32 -3.63 -24.16
C ALA A 51 49.03 -2.67 -23.20
N ASN A 52 48.45 -2.43 -22.04
CA ASN A 52 49.11 -1.80 -20.93
C ASN A 52 48.93 -2.70 -19.66
N PRO A 53 49.97 -3.27 -19.08
CA PRO A 53 49.87 -4.21 -17.98
C PRO A 53 50.06 -3.50 -16.64
N GLY A 54 48.97 -2.98 -16.06
CA GLY A 54 49.06 -2.33 -14.74
C GLY A 54 47.79 -2.36 -13.91
N ALA A 55 46.63 -2.74 -14.45
CA ALA A 55 45.35 -2.57 -13.81
C ALA A 55 44.78 -3.83 -13.09
N GLY A 56 45.46 -4.94 -13.10
CA GLY A 56 44.94 -6.25 -12.66
C GLY A 56 44.95 -6.52 -11.14
N ARG A 57 45.79 -5.85 -10.36
CA ARG A 57 45.93 -6.14 -8.91
C ARG A 57 44.94 -5.42 -8.01
N ASN A 58 44.46 -4.27 -8.39
CA ASN A 58 43.53 -3.51 -7.56
C ASN A 58 42.04 -3.96 -7.64
N GLN A 59 41.66 -4.66 -8.70
CA GLN A 59 40.26 -5.13 -8.86
C GLN A 59 40.00 -6.41 -8.05
N THR A 60 40.96 -7.31 -7.94
CA THR A 60 40.82 -8.53 -7.12
C THR A 60 40.78 -8.25 -5.64
N GLU A 61 41.52 -7.27 -5.17
CA GLU A 61 41.53 -6.88 -3.76
C GLU A 61 40.27 -6.11 -3.34
N ARG A 62 39.74 -5.27 -4.21
CA ARG A 62 38.44 -4.60 -4.03
C ARG A 62 37.28 -5.60 -4.04
N SER A 63 37.32 -6.61 -4.89
CA SER A 63 36.30 -7.68 -4.94
C SER A 63 36.39 -8.59 -3.70
N ARG A 64 37.60 -8.91 -3.21
CA ARG A 64 37.76 -9.64 -1.95
C ARG A 64 37.26 -8.84 -0.73
N ARG A 65 37.52 -7.55 -0.64
CA ARG A 65 37.01 -6.70 0.45
C ARG A 65 35.49 -6.55 0.41
N LYS A 66 34.88 -6.49 -0.78
CA LYS A 66 33.41 -6.49 -0.92
C LYS A 66 32.79 -7.84 -0.52
N LEU A 67 33.42 -8.96 -0.88
CA LEU A 67 32.98 -10.29 -0.46
C LEU A 67 33.12 -10.49 1.05
N LEU A 68 34.24 -10.04 1.65
CA LEU A 68 34.42 -10.09 3.10
C LEU A 68 33.44 -9.19 3.86
N ALA A 69 33.17 -7.98 3.36
CA ALA A 69 32.18 -7.10 3.95
C ALA A 69 30.75 -7.68 3.84
N SER A 70 30.41 -8.31 2.71
CA SER A 70 29.13 -9.03 2.56
C SER A 70 29.04 -10.27 3.45
N TYR A 71 30.14 -10.97 3.65
CA TYR A 71 30.20 -12.14 4.54
C TYR A 71 30.10 -11.74 6.02
N LEU A 72 30.76 -10.66 6.43
CA LEU A 72 30.64 -10.09 7.78
C LEU A 72 29.24 -9.53 8.04
N PHE A 73 28.62 -8.86 7.05
CA PHE A 73 27.23 -8.42 7.14
C PHE A 73 26.28 -9.60 7.27
N PHE A 74 26.53 -10.69 6.51
CA PHE A 74 25.74 -11.93 6.59
C PHE A 74 25.86 -12.60 7.96
N LEU A 75 27.06 -12.62 8.56
CA LEU A 75 27.31 -13.17 9.90
C LEU A 75 26.64 -12.31 11.01
N VAL A 76 26.63 -10.99 10.89
CA VAL A 76 25.95 -10.09 11.84
C VAL A 76 24.44 -10.27 11.75
N VAL A 77 23.88 -10.40 10.53
CA VAL A 77 22.46 -10.65 10.33
C VAL A 77 22.04 -12.01 10.91
N ILE A 78 22.91 -13.03 10.83
CA ILE A 78 22.63 -14.36 11.42
C ILE A 78 22.68 -14.33 12.95
N SER A 79 23.53 -13.49 13.56
CA SER A 79 23.62 -13.40 15.03
C SER A 79 22.42 -12.70 15.70
N GLU A 80 21.64 -11.95 14.93
CA GLU A 80 20.40 -11.30 15.40
C GLU A 80 19.13 -12.10 15.09
N LEU A 81 19.26 -13.26 14.40
CA LEU A 81 18.11 -14.13 14.13
C LEU A 81 17.72 -14.91 15.41
N PRO A 82 16.40 -15.07 15.68
CA PRO A 82 15.93 -15.94 16.74
C PRO A 82 16.54 -17.34 16.59
N SER A 83 16.93 -17.96 17.72
CA SER A 83 17.68 -19.23 17.74
C SER A 83 17.05 -20.36 16.92
N PHE A 84 15.73 -20.34 16.69
CA PHE A 84 15.04 -21.34 15.87
C PHE A 84 15.32 -21.20 14.35
N LEU A 85 15.71 -20.01 13.87
CA LEU A 85 16.09 -19.78 12.46
C LEU A 85 17.52 -20.26 12.15
N ILE A 86 18.41 -20.23 13.15
CA ILE A 86 19.80 -20.68 13.01
C ILE A 86 19.85 -22.20 12.82
N HIS A 87 18.96 -22.96 13.48
CA HIS A 87 18.87 -24.42 13.33
C HIS A 87 18.40 -24.88 11.94
N ASN A 88 17.67 -24.04 11.20
CA ASN A 88 17.23 -24.37 9.84
C ASN A 88 18.30 -24.14 8.75
N LEU A 89 19.40 -23.47 9.06
CA LEU A 89 20.51 -23.21 8.11
C LEU A 89 21.64 -24.26 8.21
N SER A 90 21.67 -25.07 9.27
CA SER A 90 22.75 -26.03 9.53
C SER A 90 22.55 -27.43 8.94
N GLY A 91 21.56 -27.62 8.04
CA GLY A 91 21.42 -28.89 7.30
C GLY A 91 20.95 -30.11 8.11
N ASP A 92 21.00 -30.04 9.43
CA ASP A 92 20.38 -30.99 10.32
C ASP A 92 18.93 -30.56 10.58
N THR A 93 18.06 -30.88 9.64
CA THR A 93 16.62 -30.81 9.88
C THR A 93 16.31 -31.75 11.06
N PRO A 94 15.94 -31.23 12.25
CA PRO A 94 15.20 -32.05 13.16
C PRO A 94 14.00 -32.54 12.35
N CYS A 95 13.69 -33.82 12.37
CA CYS A 95 12.42 -34.34 11.93
C CYS A 95 11.33 -33.64 12.75
N TYR A 96 11.00 -32.41 12.40
CA TYR A 96 9.75 -31.81 12.78
C TYR A 96 8.70 -32.80 12.30
N ASN A 97 8.08 -33.45 13.24
CA ASN A 97 6.82 -34.12 13.03
C ASN A 97 5.92 -33.05 12.40
N ARG A 98 5.92 -32.94 11.06
CA ARG A 98 5.22 -31.90 10.33
C ARG A 98 3.75 -32.11 10.58
N GLY A 99 3.25 -31.49 11.66
CA GLY A 99 1.86 -31.20 11.80
C GLY A 99 1.41 -30.50 10.50
N MET A 100 0.15 -30.62 10.16
CA MET A 100 -0.34 -29.96 8.96
C MET A 100 -0.29 -28.46 9.15
N ASP A 101 0.07 -27.74 8.06
CA ASP A 101 0.06 -26.27 8.07
C ASP A 101 -1.38 -25.77 8.12
N VAL A 102 -1.65 -24.84 9.04
CA VAL A 102 -2.94 -24.15 9.12
C VAL A 102 -2.82 -22.79 8.42
N ILE A 103 -3.81 -22.44 7.59
CA ILE A 103 -3.80 -21.22 6.82
C ILE A 103 -4.97 -20.33 7.23
N VAL A 104 -4.65 -19.18 7.82
CA VAL A 104 -5.61 -18.13 8.14
C VAL A 104 -5.91 -17.29 6.89
N CYS A 105 -7.20 -17.06 6.60
CA CYS A 105 -7.65 -16.39 5.38
C CYS A 105 -8.77 -15.38 5.64
N HIS A 106 -9.29 -14.75 4.58
CA HIS A 106 -10.43 -13.81 4.62
C HIS A 106 -10.28 -12.75 5.71
N ILE A 107 -11.37 -12.48 6.44
CA ILE A 107 -11.43 -11.43 7.45
C ILE A 107 -10.45 -11.66 8.62
N SER A 108 -10.19 -12.92 8.99
CA SER A 108 -9.22 -13.24 10.03
C SER A 108 -7.79 -12.88 9.62
N ALA A 109 -7.43 -13.12 8.35
CA ALA A 109 -6.15 -12.66 7.83
C ALA A 109 -6.06 -11.13 7.79
N LEU A 110 -7.15 -10.42 7.49
CA LEU A 110 -7.18 -8.95 7.57
C LEU A 110 -7.00 -8.45 9.00
N HIS A 111 -7.60 -9.10 10.01
CA HIS A 111 -7.36 -8.77 11.41
C HIS A 111 -5.89 -8.91 11.79
N TYR A 112 -5.24 -10.01 11.37
CA TYR A 112 -3.80 -10.19 11.54
C TYR A 112 -3.02 -9.04 10.90
N TRP A 113 -3.23 -8.76 9.60
CA TRP A 113 -2.47 -7.74 8.88
C TRP A 113 -2.67 -6.34 9.44
N LEU A 114 -3.88 -5.96 9.82
CA LEU A 114 -4.17 -4.66 10.41
C LEU A 114 -3.50 -4.49 11.78
N SER A 115 -3.27 -5.58 12.53
CA SER A 115 -2.51 -5.55 13.79
C SER A 115 -1.00 -5.40 13.57
N GLN A 116 -0.51 -5.68 12.36
CA GLN A 116 0.90 -5.53 12.00
C GLN A 116 1.26 -4.11 11.52
N ILE A 117 0.28 -3.21 11.39
CA ILE A 117 0.54 -1.82 10.99
C ILE A 117 1.43 -1.15 12.04
N GLY A 118 2.58 -0.62 11.60
CA GLY A 118 3.60 -0.01 12.46
C GLY A 118 4.56 -1.01 13.10
N SER A 119 4.46 -2.31 12.79
CA SER A 119 5.47 -3.30 13.16
C SER A 119 6.72 -3.17 12.28
N PRO A 120 7.89 -3.61 12.76
CA PRO A 120 9.09 -3.67 11.93
C PRO A 120 8.84 -4.47 10.66
N ARG A 121 9.57 -4.15 9.60
CA ARG A 121 9.40 -4.73 8.27
C ARG A 121 9.33 -6.26 8.30
N ILE A 122 8.21 -6.81 7.82
CA ILE A 122 7.93 -8.25 7.79
C ILE A 122 8.64 -8.97 6.62
N ASP A 123 9.31 -8.25 5.72
CA ASP A 123 9.92 -8.76 4.48
C ASP A 123 10.94 -9.92 4.68
N ALA A 124 11.48 -10.10 5.88
CA ALA A 124 12.49 -11.11 6.14
C ALA A 124 11.95 -12.54 6.26
N LEU A 125 10.63 -12.72 6.34
CA LEU A 125 10.00 -14.03 6.61
C LEU A 125 9.05 -14.50 5.50
N GLN A 126 9.22 -14.05 4.26
CA GLN A 126 8.56 -14.72 3.15
C GLN A 126 9.09 -16.15 3.08
N SER A 127 8.27 -17.10 3.51
CA SER A 127 8.62 -18.51 3.43
C SER A 127 8.88 -18.90 1.98
N ALA A 128 10.05 -19.46 1.70
CA ALA A 128 10.34 -20.09 0.42
C ALA A 128 9.46 -21.33 0.17
N LEU A 129 8.72 -21.77 1.18
CA LEU A 129 7.90 -22.97 1.18
C LEU A 129 6.41 -22.61 1.08
N ALA A 130 5.71 -23.22 0.14
CA ALA A 130 4.26 -23.19 0.13
C ALA A 130 3.73 -24.07 1.28
N PRO A 131 2.63 -23.61 1.96
CA PRO A 131 2.00 -24.43 2.98
C PRO A 131 1.45 -25.73 2.37
N GLN A 132 1.56 -26.83 3.11
CA GLN A 132 0.89 -28.05 2.76
C GLN A 132 -0.58 -27.96 3.15
N LEU A 133 -1.44 -27.73 2.18
CA LEU A 133 -2.89 -27.75 2.34
C LEU A 133 -3.34 -29.19 2.65
N GLY A 134 -3.40 -29.55 3.89
CA GLY A 134 -3.73 -30.89 4.35
C GLY A 134 -5.14 -31.03 4.94
N ILE A 135 -5.46 -32.22 5.40
CA ILE A 135 -6.75 -32.70 5.91
C ILE A 135 -6.49 -33.46 7.23
N PRO A 136 -7.41 -33.51 8.16
CA PRO A 136 -8.26 -32.51 8.76
C PRO A 136 -7.52 -31.67 9.81
N LEU A 137 -7.96 -30.41 10.03
CA LEU A 137 -7.38 -29.53 11.05
C LEU A 137 -7.61 -30.09 12.47
N ARG A 138 -6.53 -30.16 13.26
CA ARG A 138 -6.56 -30.56 14.67
C ARG A 138 -6.90 -29.36 15.55
N GLU A 139 -7.41 -29.61 16.75
CA GLU A 139 -7.71 -28.53 17.72
C GLU A 139 -6.47 -27.69 18.06
N SER A 140 -5.29 -28.32 18.15
CA SER A 140 -4.03 -27.62 18.39
C SER A 140 -3.64 -26.64 17.27
N GLU A 141 -3.91 -27.00 16.01
CA GLU A 141 -3.65 -26.15 14.83
C GLU A 141 -4.63 -24.97 14.79
N ILE A 142 -5.89 -25.22 15.14
CA ILE A 142 -6.91 -24.17 15.28
C ILE A 142 -6.54 -23.20 16.40
N ALA A 143 -6.15 -23.72 17.57
CA ALA A 143 -5.70 -22.91 18.69
C ALA A 143 -4.47 -22.04 18.31
N ALA A 144 -3.54 -22.62 17.55
CA ALA A 144 -2.39 -21.89 17.04
C ALA A 144 -2.81 -20.76 16.06
N ALA A 145 -3.78 -21.03 15.16
CA ALA A 145 -4.33 -20.01 14.26
C ALA A 145 -5.06 -18.88 15.01
N VAL A 146 -5.77 -19.19 16.09
CA VAL A 146 -6.40 -18.20 16.97
C VAL A 146 -5.36 -17.35 17.69
N SER A 147 -4.26 -17.95 18.14
CA SER A 147 -3.25 -17.27 18.96
C SER A 147 -2.52 -16.13 18.26
N ILE A 148 -2.43 -16.16 16.92
CA ILE A 148 -1.81 -15.09 16.13
C ILE A 148 -2.72 -13.88 15.91
N LEU A 149 -4.02 -14.02 16.21
CA LEU A 149 -4.99 -12.92 16.07
C LEU A 149 -4.93 -11.96 17.26
N PRO A 150 -5.30 -10.67 17.07
CA PRO A 150 -5.47 -9.74 18.18
C PRO A 150 -6.40 -10.31 19.26
N LYS A 151 -6.08 -10.07 20.54
CA LYS A 151 -6.83 -10.63 21.68
C LYS A 151 -8.34 -10.37 21.60
N GLU A 152 -8.73 -9.20 21.17
CA GLU A 152 -10.13 -8.79 20.98
C GLU A 152 -10.84 -9.53 19.84
N ARG A 153 -10.10 -10.24 18.99
CA ARG A 153 -10.60 -10.99 17.83
C ARG A 153 -10.58 -12.51 18.03
N GLN A 154 -9.94 -12.99 19.09
CA GLN A 154 -9.78 -14.43 19.34
C GLN A 154 -11.08 -15.15 19.69
N ARG A 155 -12.14 -14.40 20.00
CA ARG A 155 -13.50 -14.94 20.26
C ARG A 155 -14.39 -14.93 19.01
N GLU A 156 -13.92 -14.34 17.92
CA GLU A 156 -14.64 -14.33 16.65
C GLU A 156 -14.38 -15.62 15.89
N LYS A 157 -15.27 -15.93 14.94
CA LYS A 157 -15.11 -17.08 14.05
C LYS A 157 -13.81 -16.93 13.23
N VAL A 158 -12.94 -17.97 13.29
CA VAL A 158 -11.67 -17.98 12.55
C VAL A 158 -11.88 -18.52 11.15
N HIS A 159 -11.42 -17.80 10.16
CA HIS A 159 -11.50 -18.18 8.75
C HIS A 159 -10.22 -18.89 8.30
N LEU A 160 -10.36 -20.17 7.91
CA LEU A 160 -9.26 -21.03 7.52
C LEU A 160 -9.39 -21.48 6.07
N LEU A 161 -8.27 -21.60 5.34
CA LEU A 161 -8.22 -22.05 3.96
C LEU A 161 -7.78 -23.51 3.89
N THR A 162 -8.54 -24.33 3.13
CA THR A 162 -8.23 -25.74 2.87
C THR A 162 -8.38 -26.07 1.39
N LYS A 163 -7.92 -27.24 0.98
CA LYS A 163 -8.06 -27.71 -0.42
C LYS A 163 -9.44 -28.27 -0.71
N THR A 164 -10.05 -28.95 0.24
CA THR A 164 -11.30 -29.67 0.07
C THR A 164 -12.30 -29.36 1.18
N HIS A 165 -13.60 -29.49 0.90
CA HIS A 165 -14.65 -29.31 1.90
C HIS A 165 -14.68 -30.43 2.96
N GLU A 166 -14.18 -31.62 2.64
CA GLU A 166 -14.12 -32.77 3.56
C GLU A 166 -13.15 -32.52 4.74
N ALA A 167 -12.18 -31.62 4.55
CA ALA A 167 -11.30 -31.14 5.61
C ALA A 167 -12.02 -30.28 6.65
N ALA A 168 -13.23 -29.85 6.35
CA ALA A 168 -14.00 -28.94 7.19
C ALA A 168 -14.76 -29.71 8.26
N ARG A 169 -14.21 -29.86 9.46
CA ARG A 169 -15.04 -30.05 10.64
C ARG A 169 -15.81 -28.76 10.86
N HIS A 170 -17.13 -28.79 10.68
CA HIS A 170 -18.00 -27.67 11.01
C HIS A 170 -18.00 -27.47 12.53
N SER A 171 -17.22 -26.52 12.99
CA SER A 171 -17.29 -26.01 14.35
C SER A 171 -17.97 -24.64 14.31
N HIS A 172 -18.69 -24.29 15.36
CA HIS A 172 -19.30 -22.97 15.50
C HIS A 172 -18.25 -21.84 15.40
N ASP A 173 -17.01 -22.13 15.79
CA ASP A 173 -15.93 -21.16 15.92
C ASP A 173 -15.01 -21.08 14.68
N ILE A 174 -15.29 -21.87 13.64
CA ILE A 174 -14.46 -21.93 12.41
C ILE A 174 -15.31 -21.74 11.18
N ALA A 175 -14.82 -20.92 10.23
CA ALA A 175 -15.31 -20.84 8.88
C ALA A 175 -14.25 -21.40 7.92
N VAL A 176 -14.53 -22.53 7.30
CA VAL A 176 -13.62 -23.16 6.33
C VAL A 176 -13.95 -22.69 4.92
N HIS A 177 -12.92 -22.28 4.22
CA HIS A 177 -12.98 -21.85 2.83
C HIS A 177 -12.12 -22.77 1.96
N THR A 178 -12.57 -23.03 0.75
CA THR A 178 -11.82 -23.83 -0.23
C THR A 178 -11.45 -22.99 -1.43
N THR A 179 -10.37 -23.38 -2.10
CA THR A 179 -9.95 -22.74 -3.34
C THR A 179 -9.46 -23.77 -4.35
N SER A 180 -9.87 -23.60 -5.60
CA SER A 180 -9.35 -24.35 -6.75
C SER A 180 -8.23 -23.61 -7.49
N LEU A 181 -7.84 -22.42 -7.01
CA LEU A 181 -6.80 -21.61 -7.62
C LEU A 181 -5.42 -22.21 -7.37
N GLU A 182 -4.52 -22.07 -8.33
CA GLU A 182 -3.10 -22.37 -8.15
C GLU A 182 -2.49 -21.30 -7.27
N LEU A 183 -2.02 -21.71 -6.09
CA LEU A 183 -1.41 -20.85 -5.09
C LEU A 183 0.11 -21.02 -5.13
N THR A 184 0.82 -19.94 -4.89
CA THR A 184 2.27 -19.87 -4.85
C THR A 184 2.75 -19.52 -3.43
N PRO A 185 4.02 -19.75 -3.07
CA PRO A 185 4.54 -19.32 -1.76
C PRO A 185 4.33 -17.83 -1.48
N ALA A 186 4.33 -16.98 -2.52
CA ALA A 186 4.10 -15.54 -2.38
C ALA A 186 2.67 -15.17 -1.95
N ASP A 187 1.74 -16.12 -2.00
CA ASP A 187 0.35 -15.89 -1.56
C ASP A 187 0.18 -16.05 -0.04
N PHE A 188 1.25 -16.43 0.65
CA PHE A 188 1.23 -16.74 2.07
C PHE A 188 2.37 -16.05 2.81
N HIS A 189 2.16 -15.88 4.11
CA HIS A 189 3.14 -15.41 5.07
C HIS A 189 3.18 -16.39 6.25
N LEU A 190 4.37 -16.79 6.67
CA LEU A 190 4.55 -17.62 7.86
C LEU A 190 4.48 -16.73 9.10
N ALA A 191 3.37 -16.78 9.83
CA ALA A 191 3.15 -15.96 11.03
C ALA A 191 3.70 -16.61 12.31
N ALA A 192 3.68 -17.95 12.36
CA ALA A 192 4.23 -18.76 13.44
C ALA A 192 4.57 -20.16 12.88
N PRO A 193 5.34 -20.99 13.59
CA PRO A 193 5.62 -22.36 13.15
C PRO A 193 4.35 -23.14 12.80
N GLY A 194 4.21 -23.55 11.53
CA GLY A 194 3.02 -24.26 11.01
C GLY A 194 1.77 -23.38 10.82
N VAL A 195 1.84 -22.08 11.10
CA VAL A 195 0.71 -21.14 10.93
C VAL A 195 1.01 -20.14 9.82
N PHE A 196 0.27 -20.25 8.74
CA PHE A 196 0.35 -19.35 7.60
C PHE A 196 -0.85 -18.38 7.58
N VAL A 197 -0.63 -17.22 7.01
CA VAL A 197 -1.66 -16.20 6.75
C VAL A 197 -1.66 -15.89 5.26
N CYS A 198 -2.83 -15.84 4.63
CA CYS A 198 -2.93 -15.35 3.25
C CYS A 198 -2.31 -13.95 3.13
N SER A 199 -1.62 -13.66 2.02
CA SER A 199 -1.02 -12.36 1.78
C SER A 199 -2.05 -11.21 1.91
N PRO A 200 -1.62 -9.97 2.19
CA PRO A 200 -2.55 -8.85 2.38
C PRO A 200 -3.49 -8.66 1.18
N GLU A 201 -2.98 -8.82 -0.05
CA GLU A 201 -3.75 -8.71 -1.28
C GLU A 201 -4.79 -9.82 -1.40
N PHE A 202 -4.37 -11.05 -1.13
CA PHE A 202 -5.23 -12.22 -1.23
C PHE A 202 -6.34 -12.15 -0.18
N ALA A 203 -6.00 -11.86 1.07
CA ALA A 203 -6.97 -11.68 2.16
C ALA A 203 -7.99 -10.57 1.87
N LEU A 204 -7.52 -9.43 1.31
CA LEU A 204 -8.39 -8.31 0.93
C LEU A 204 -9.42 -8.71 -0.13
N ILE A 205 -8.97 -9.42 -1.18
CA ILE A 205 -9.87 -9.84 -2.26
C ILE A 205 -10.84 -10.93 -1.79
N GLN A 206 -10.37 -11.90 -1.01
CA GLN A 206 -11.21 -12.94 -0.42
C GLN A 206 -12.31 -12.36 0.47
N SER A 207 -12.00 -11.30 1.22
CA SER A 207 -12.96 -10.64 2.12
C SER A 207 -13.93 -9.70 1.40
N ALA A 208 -13.67 -9.35 0.15
CA ALA A 208 -14.45 -8.36 -0.60
C ALA A 208 -15.96 -8.63 -0.62
N PRO A 209 -16.47 -9.88 -0.72
CA PRO A 209 -17.92 -10.15 -0.68
C PRO A 209 -18.60 -9.78 0.64
N SER A 210 -17.85 -9.75 1.76
CA SER A 210 -18.35 -9.43 3.10
C SER A 210 -18.23 -7.96 3.45
N LEU A 211 -17.60 -7.15 2.58
CA LEU A 211 -17.29 -5.75 2.84
C LEU A 211 -18.15 -4.82 1.98
N SER A 212 -18.55 -3.69 2.53
CA SER A 212 -19.06 -2.59 1.71
C SER A 212 -17.91 -1.92 0.93
N GLU A 213 -18.25 -1.17 -0.15
CA GLU A 213 -17.26 -0.46 -0.97
C GLU A 213 -16.32 0.43 -0.12
N ILE A 214 -16.87 1.12 0.87
CA ILE A 214 -16.11 2.06 1.72
C ILE A 214 -15.22 1.31 2.72
N GLU A 215 -15.70 0.21 3.30
CA GLU A 215 -14.88 -0.64 4.18
C GLU A 215 -13.71 -1.24 3.41
N PHE A 216 -13.96 -1.80 2.23
CA PHE A 216 -12.92 -2.33 1.36
C PHE A 216 -11.85 -1.26 1.06
N LEU A 217 -12.26 -0.05 0.64
CA LEU A 217 -11.31 1.04 0.34
C LEU A 217 -10.52 1.45 1.57
N ARG A 218 -11.15 1.59 2.73
CA ARG A 218 -10.47 1.96 3.97
C ARG A 218 -9.42 0.93 4.39
N ILE A 219 -9.74 -0.37 4.28
CA ILE A 219 -8.81 -1.45 4.56
C ILE A 219 -7.66 -1.42 3.55
N ALA A 220 -7.96 -1.30 2.26
CA ALA A 220 -6.95 -1.21 1.22
C ALA A 220 -5.98 -0.03 1.44
N PHE A 221 -6.49 1.15 1.82
CA PHE A 221 -5.67 2.31 2.19
C PHE A 221 -4.80 2.04 3.42
N ALA A 222 -5.33 1.37 4.43
CA ALA A 222 -4.57 1.01 5.63
C ALA A 222 -3.43 0.04 5.30
N LEU A 223 -3.68 -0.97 4.45
CA LEU A 223 -2.67 -1.92 3.99
C LEU A 223 -1.60 -1.27 3.09
N CYS A 224 -1.97 -0.26 2.28
CA CYS A 224 -1.08 0.48 1.39
C CYS A 224 -0.48 1.74 2.06
N GLY A 225 -0.84 2.03 3.29
CA GLY A 225 -0.44 3.21 4.03
C GLY A 225 0.90 3.06 4.75
N THR A 226 1.39 4.20 5.21
CA THR A 226 2.59 4.30 6.07
C THR A 226 2.20 4.84 7.43
N TYR A 227 1.13 4.29 8.03
CA TYR A 227 0.61 4.76 9.32
C TYR A 227 1.67 4.59 10.40
N ARG A 228 2.10 5.72 10.96
CA ARG A 228 3.07 5.70 12.07
C ARG A 228 2.37 5.31 13.37
N VAL A 229 2.97 4.35 14.06
CA VAL A 229 2.57 3.96 15.41
C VAL A 229 3.77 4.23 16.33
N GLY A 230 3.65 5.28 17.16
CA GLY A 230 4.76 5.73 17.99
C GLY A 230 5.88 6.39 17.19
N THR A 231 7.14 6.00 17.44
CA THR A 231 8.34 6.52 16.79
C THR A 231 8.81 5.68 15.61
N ASN A 232 8.17 4.52 15.35
CA ASN A 232 8.60 3.59 14.31
C ASN A 232 8.16 4.07 12.92
N ASP A 233 9.05 3.95 11.96
CA ASP A 233 8.70 4.10 10.55
C ASP A 233 7.78 2.95 10.16
N ALA A 234 6.58 3.28 9.69
CA ALA A 234 5.64 2.29 9.21
C ALA A 234 5.90 2.02 7.72
N TYR A 235 5.98 0.74 7.38
CA TYR A 235 6.09 0.30 5.99
C TYR A 235 4.73 -0.17 5.51
N PRO A 236 4.38 0.09 4.22
CA PRO A 236 3.15 -0.44 3.65
C PRO A 236 3.22 -1.97 3.58
N LEU A 237 2.14 -2.63 4.00
CA LEU A 237 2.03 -4.09 3.94
C LEU A 237 1.82 -4.60 2.51
N THR A 238 1.26 -3.75 1.65
CA THR A 238 1.07 -3.99 0.22
C THR A 238 1.09 -2.69 -0.58
N THR A 239 0.85 -2.79 -1.89
CA THR A 239 0.73 -1.64 -2.80
C THR A 239 -0.45 -1.82 -3.74
N PRO A 240 -1.02 -0.73 -4.32
CA PRO A 240 -2.05 -0.84 -5.35
C PRO A 240 -1.61 -1.70 -6.54
N LEU A 241 -0.31 -1.68 -6.87
CA LEU A 241 0.26 -2.51 -7.93
C LEU A 241 0.15 -4.00 -7.60
N LYS A 242 0.55 -4.43 -6.40
CA LYS A 242 0.45 -5.83 -5.95
C LYS A 242 -1.00 -6.31 -5.92
N ILE A 243 -1.94 -5.46 -5.46
CA ILE A 243 -3.38 -5.77 -5.50
C ILE A 243 -3.85 -6.00 -6.93
N ASN A 244 -3.45 -5.14 -7.89
CA ASN A 244 -3.79 -5.31 -9.31
C ASN A 244 -3.16 -6.57 -9.92
N GLN A 245 -1.91 -6.88 -9.59
CA GLN A 245 -1.24 -8.12 -10.03
C GLN A 245 -1.98 -9.36 -9.52
N MET A 246 -2.38 -9.37 -8.25
CA MET A 246 -3.20 -10.45 -7.67
C MET A 246 -4.53 -10.59 -8.40
N LEU A 247 -5.25 -9.49 -8.64
CA LEU A 247 -6.51 -9.47 -9.38
C LEU A 247 -6.38 -9.99 -10.83
N THR A 248 -5.24 -9.73 -11.47
CA THR A 248 -4.96 -10.24 -12.82
C THR A 248 -4.71 -11.73 -12.80
N ARG A 249 -3.99 -12.26 -11.83
CA ARG A 249 -3.66 -13.68 -11.69
C ARG A 249 -4.88 -14.51 -11.24
N MET A 250 -5.67 -13.97 -10.30
CA MET A 250 -6.78 -14.70 -9.67
C MET A 250 -8.15 -14.22 -10.16
N THR A 251 -8.39 -14.31 -11.46
CA THR A 251 -9.63 -13.80 -12.09
C THR A 251 -10.90 -14.50 -11.60
N GLY A 252 -10.82 -15.80 -11.27
CA GLY A 252 -11.95 -16.62 -10.79
C GLY A 252 -12.23 -16.50 -9.29
N LEU A 253 -11.43 -15.74 -8.53
CA LEU A 253 -11.63 -15.60 -7.10
C LEU A 253 -12.95 -14.87 -6.79
N ASN A 254 -13.73 -15.41 -5.85
CA ASN A 254 -14.91 -14.72 -5.35
C ASN A 254 -14.48 -13.38 -4.74
N GLY A 255 -15.17 -12.30 -5.14
CA GLY A 255 -14.79 -10.92 -4.75
C GLY A 255 -13.88 -10.20 -5.76
N ALA A 256 -13.20 -10.90 -6.69
CA ALA A 256 -12.27 -10.25 -7.64
C ALA A 256 -12.98 -9.20 -8.52
N LYS A 257 -14.22 -9.46 -8.96
CA LYS A 257 -15.00 -8.50 -9.76
C LYS A 257 -15.32 -7.23 -8.95
N PHE A 258 -15.69 -7.39 -7.69
CA PHE A 258 -15.95 -6.27 -6.77
C PHE A 258 -14.66 -5.47 -6.51
N ALA A 259 -13.58 -6.14 -6.15
CA ALA A 259 -12.30 -5.50 -5.88
C ALA A 259 -11.76 -4.74 -7.10
N ARG A 260 -11.83 -5.34 -8.32
CA ARG A 260 -11.37 -4.71 -9.57
C ARG A 260 -12.09 -3.38 -9.85
N ARG A 261 -13.37 -3.26 -9.50
CA ARG A 261 -14.14 -2.01 -9.63
C ARG A 261 -13.62 -0.92 -8.69
N LEU A 262 -13.10 -1.28 -7.52
CA LEU A 262 -12.69 -0.35 -6.48
C LEU A 262 -11.19 -0.03 -6.49
N THR A 263 -10.36 -0.92 -7.02
CA THR A 263 -8.90 -0.74 -7.05
C THR A 263 -8.44 0.59 -7.67
N PRO A 264 -9.11 1.16 -8.71
CA PRO A 264 -8.73 2.47 -9.24
C PRO A 264 -8.81 3.63 -8.25
N TYR A 265 -9.51 3.46 -7.14
CA TYR A 265 -9.65 4.47 -6.08
C TYR A 265 -8.62 4.35 -4.96
N ILE A 266 -7.75 3.33 -4.99
CA ILE A 266 -6.77 3.07 -3.94
C ILE A 266 -5.49 3.85 -4.23
N LEU A 267 -5.06 4.65 -3.25
CA LEU A 267 -3.75 5.31 -3.26
C LEU A 267 -2.85 4.68 -2.19
N ALA A 268 -1.54 4.75 -2.44
CA ALA A 268 -0.53 4.40 -1.45
C ALA A 268 -0.06 5.65 -0.68
N GLY A 269 0.55 5.44 0.47
CA GLY A 269 1.29 6.48 1.18
C GLY A 269 0.47 7.34 2.14
N ALA A 270 -0.80 7.01 2.44
CA ALA A 270 -1.49 7.65 3.55
C ALA A 270 -0.75 7.39 4.85
N ALA A 271 -0.41 8.43 5.62
CA ALA A 271 0.33 8.32 6.88
C ALA A 271 -0.59 8.27 8.12
N SER A 272 -1.89 8.43 7.91
CA SER A 272 -2.89 8.35 8.98
C SER A 272 -4.27 7.94 8.48
N PRO A 273 -5.14 7.39 9.37
CA PRO A 273 -6.54 7.15 9.04
C PRO A 273 -7.29 8.42 8.66
N ARG A 274 -6.89 9.59 9.16
CA ARG A 274 -7.53 10.87 8.85
C ARG A 274 -7.24 11.34 7.44
N GLU A 275 -6.02 11.19 6.97
CA GLU A 275 -5.69 11.45 5.56
C GLU A 275 -6.47 10.54 4.62
N THR A 276 -6.61 9.25 4.96
CA THR A 276 -7.47 8.31 4.22
C THR A 276 -8.92 8.80 4.16
N GLN A 277 -9.47 9.25 5.28
CA GLN A 277 -10.84 9.78 5.33
C GLN A 277 -10.98 11.05 4.49
N LEU A 278 -9.99 11.95 4.56
CA LEU A 278 -9.96 13.20 3.82
C LEU A 278 -9.92 12.95 2.31
N VAL A 279 -9.00 12.10 1.83
CA VAL A 279 -8.89 11.81 0.40
C VAL A 279 -10.12 11.07 -0.13
N LEU A 280 -10.68 10.13 0.61
CA LEU A 280 -11.90 9.43 0.18
C LEU A 280 -13.10 10.38 0.12
N HIS A 281 -13.21 11.31 1.07
CA HIS A 281 -14.28 12.34 1.03
C HIS A 281 -14.12 13.27 -0.17
N LEU A 282 -12.91 13.74 -0.46
CA LEU A 282 -12.65 14.68 -1.56
C LEU A 282 -12.71 14.01 -2.93
N CYS A 283 -12.16 12.80 -3.07
CA CYS A 283 -11.85 12.24 -4.39
C CYS A 283 -12.83 11.15 -4.86
N LEU A 284 -13.55 10.47 -3.96
CA LEU A 284 -14.56 9.49 -4.39
C LEU A 284 -15.60 10.14 -5.30
N PRO A 285 -16.12 9.40 -6.30
CA PRO A 285 -17.13 9.94 -7.19
C PRO A 285 -18.42 10.30 -6.45
N TYR A 286 -19.16 11.25 -7.02
CA TYR A 286 -20.44 11.76 -6.50
C TYR A 286 -21.43 10.65 -6.11
N ARG A 287 -21.51 9.57 -6.91
CA ARG A 287 -22.39 8.42 -6.60
C ARG A 287 -22.03 7.71 -5.28
N MET A 288 -20.80 7.87 -4.79
CA MET A 288 -20.31 7.30 -3.53
C MET A 288 -20.32 8.34 -2.40
N GLY A 289 -20.76 9.57 -2.65
CA GLY A 289 -20.85 10.67 -1.68
C GLY A 289 -19.58 11.53 -1.59
N GLY A 290 -18.59 11.34 -2.47
CA GLY A 290 -17.41 12.19 -2.57
C GLY A 290 -17.61 13.37 -3.52
N TYR A 291 -16.67 14.32 -3.52
CA TYR A 291 -16.71 15.49 -4.41
C TYR A 291 -16.19 15.21 -5.81
N GLY A 292 -15.61 14.04 -6.07
CA GLY A 292 -15.05 13.67 -7.37
C GLY A 292 -13.82 14.46 -7.76
N ILE A 293 -13.14 15.10 -6.82
CA ILE A 293 -11.90 15.85 -7.07
C ILE A 293 -10.81 14.88 -7.56
N ALA A 294 -9.96 15.34 -8.47
CA ALA A 294 -8.85 14.55 -8.97
C ALA A 294 -7.95 14.06 -7.82
N TYR A 295 -7.42 12.84 -7.96
CA TYR A 295 -6.61 12.22 -6.92
C TYR A 295 -5.27 12.94 -6.74
N PRO A 296 -4.86 13.21 -5.48
CA PRO A 296 -3.54 13.76 -5.15
C PRO A 296 -2.48 12.66 -5.07
N GLN A 297 -1.23 13.06 -4.92
CA GLN A 297 -0.20 12.27 -4.28
C GLN A 297 -0.34 12.39 -2.77
N LEU A 298 -0.17 11.28 -2.03
CA LEU A 298 -0.23 11.25 -0.57
C LEU A 298 1.18 11.22 0.01
N ASN A 299 1.47 12.14 0.91
CA ASN A 299 2.77 12.27 1.58
C ASN A 299 3.99 12.18 0.64
N PRO A 300 3.96 12.80 -0.57
CA PRO A 300 5.10 12.73 -1.45
C PRO A 300 6.30 13.41 -0.82
N ARG A 301 7.49 12.81 -1.00
CA ARG A 301 8.74 13.43 -0.59
C ARG A 301 9.10 14.55 -1.56
N ILE A 302 9.22 15.76 -1.06
CA ILE A 302 9.69 16.94 -1.80
C ILE A 302 11.05 17.35 -1.22
N ASP A 303 12.13 17.17 -1.99
CA ASP A 303 13.45 17.63 -1.59
C ASP A 303 13.55 19.15 -1.76
N LEU A 304 13.94 19.85 -0.68
CA LEU A 304 13.98 21.29 -0.65
C LEU A 304 15.27 21.84 -1.31
N PRO A 305 15.19 22.90 -2.12
CA PRO A 305 16.38 23.58 -2.64
C PRO A 305 17.31 24.07 -1.53
N ALA A 306 18.61 24.10 -1.79
CA ALA A 306 19.64 24.45 -0.80
C ALA A 306 19.43 25.81 -0.12
N HIS A 307 18.88 26.81 -0.85
CA HIS A 307 18.58 28.12 -0.28
C HIS A 307 17.43 28.05 0.74
N ILE A 308 16.40 27.22 0.51
CA ILE A 308 15.29 27.01 1.44
C ILE A 308 15.77 26.18 2.64
N GLN A 309 16.61 25.17 2.42
CA GLN A 309 17.21 24.40 3.53
C GLN A 309 17.97 25.30 4.51
N ARG A 310 18.78 26.24 3.99
CA ARG A 310 19.51 27.21 4.84
C ARG A 310 18.60 28.13 5.64
N LEU A 311 17.45 28.54 5.07
CA LEU A 311 16.49 29.42 5.73
C LEU A 311 15.64 28.71 6.78
N THR A 312 15.31 27.44 6.55
CA THR A 312 14.30 26.73 7.34
C THR A 312 14.88 25.64 8.23
N GLY A 313 16.10 25.17 7.94
CA GLY A 313 16.72 24.03 8.62
C GLY A 313 16.16 22.67 8.20
N ASN A 314 15.20 22.64 7.26
CA ASN A 314 14.59 21.40 6.76
C ASN A 314 15.17 21.04 5.39
N SER A 315 15.41 19.76 5.15
CA SER A 315 15.88 19.24 3.85
C SER A 315 14.76 18.70 2.98
N VAL A 316 13.62 18.34 3.58
CA VAL A 316 12.50 17.70 2.92
C VAL A 316 11.16 18.22 3.43
N LEU A 317 10.12 18.11 2.60
CA LEU A 317 8.74 18.41 2.93
C LEU A 317 7.87 17.20 2.53
N PHE A 318 6.89 16.86 3.35
CA PHE A 318 5.88 15.83 3.07
C PHE A 318 4.50 16.44 3.25
N PRO A 319 3.85 16.95 2.19
CA PRO A 319 2.46 17.40 2.28
C PRO A 319 1.51 16.20 2.37
N ASP A 320 0.44 16.29 3.18
CA ASP A 320 -0.51 15.18 3.35
C ASP A 320 -1.16 14.79 2.03
N LEU A 321 -1.73 15.77 1.30
CA LEU A 321 -2.28 15.62 -0.03
C LEU A 321 -1.66 16.66 -0.96
N PHE A 322 -1.12 16.25 -2.09
CA PHE A 322 -0.43 17.17 -3.01
C PHE A 322 -0.84 16.97 -4.47
N TRP A 323 -1.18 18.06 -5.14
CA TRP A 323 -1.43 18.13 -6.59
C TRP A 323 -0.26 18.90 -7.25
N PRO A 324 0.78 18.19 -7.74
CA PRO A 324 2.00 18.82 -8.23
C PRO A 324 1.75 19.76 -9.42
N ASP A 325 0.90 19.35 -10.38
CA ASP A 325 0.58 20.15 -11.59
C ASP A 325 -0.13 21.48 -11.27
N LYS A 326 -0.68 21.61 -10.07
CA LYS A 326 -1.41 22.80 -9.63
C LYS A 326 -0.69 23.56 -8.52
N HIS A 327 0.40 23.00 -8.01
CA HIS A 327 1.10 23.54 -6.84
C HIS A 327 0.15 23.78 -5.65
N ILE A 328 -0.71 22.80 -5.37
CA ILE A 328 -1.68 22.87 -4.28
C ILE A 328 -1.42 21.72 -3.32
N ALA A 329 -1.34 22.02 -2.04
CA ALA A 329 -1.28 21.06 -0.95
C ALA A 329 -2.52 21.21 -0.06
N VAL A 330 -2.99 20.10 0.50
CA VAL A 330 -3.98 20.07 1.57
C VAL A 330 -3.32 19.40 2.77
N GLU A 331 -3.39 20.07 3.93
CA GLU A 331 -2.87 19.60 5.21
C GLU A 331 -4.04 19.33 6.16
N TYR A 332 -4.00 18.22 6.88
CA TYR A 332 -4.95 17.93 7.94
C TYR A 332 -4.38 18.34 9.28
N ASP A 333 -4.93 19.40 9.90
CA ASP A 333 -4.54 19.82 11.25
C ASP A 333 -5.39 19.11 12.31
N SER A 334 -4.74 18.18 13.02
CA SER A 334 -5.34 17.56 14.19
C SER A 334 -5.21 18.49 15.39
N ASP A 335 -6.33 18.96 15.97
CA ASP A 335 -6.37 19.70 17.24
C ASP A 335 -5.70 18.91 18.38
N LYS A 336 -4.39 18.71 18.32
CA LYS A 336 -3.62 18.34 19.51
C LYS A 336 -3.40 19.63 20.27
N TRP A 337 -4.21 19.88 21.26
CA TRP A 337 -4.14 21.01 22.21
C TRP A 337 -2.84 21.00 23.02
N HIS A 338 -1.71 21.13 22.36
CA HIS A 338 -0.44 21.41 23.00
C HIS A 338 0.02 22.80 22.55
N THR A 339 -0.41 23.80 23.29
CA THR A 339 -0.04 25.20 23.16
C THR A 339 1.41 25.43 23.58
N GLY A 340 2.37 24.90 22.79
CA GLY A 340 3.79 25.17 23.00
C GLY A 340 4.31 26.11 21.91
N SER A 341 5.10 27.09 22.29
CA SER A 341 5.74 28.05 21.38
C SER A 341 6.54 27.37 20.25
N SER A 342 7.12 26.22 20.53
CA SER A 342 7.85 25.38 19.53
C SER A 342 6.98 24.88 18.39
N ARG A 343 5.71 24.53 18.65
CA ARG A 343 4.77 24.06 17.60
C ARG A 343 4.36 25.20 16.69
N ILE A 344 3.99 26.37 17.28
CA ILE A 344 3.64 27.57 16.50
C ILE A 344 4.79 27.95 15.57
N ALA A 345 6.04 27.88 16.07
CA ALA A 345 7.22 28.13 15.24
C ALA A 345 7.41 27.11 14.11
N ASN A 346 7.15 25.83 14.37
CA ASN A 346 7.23 24.78 13.36
C ASN A 346 6.14 24.92 12.28
N ASP A 347 4.90 25.23 12.69
CA ASP A 347 3.80 25.44 11.75
C ASP A 347 4.02 26.69 10.90
N ALA A 348 4.54 27.79 11.50
CA ALA A 348 4.94 28.99 10.77
C ALA A 348 6.08 28.69 9.77
N ARG A 349 7.09 27.92 10.20
CA ARG A 349 8.19 27.48 9.33
C ARG A 349 7.69 26.65 8.17
N ARG A 350 6.78 25.70 8.41
CA ARG A 350 6.17 24.86 7.38
C ARG A 350 5.40 25.68 6.35
N ARG A 351 4.57 26.64 6.79
CA ARG A 351 3.87 27.58 5.90
C ARG A 351 4.84 28.41 5.05
N ASN A 352 5.93 28.86 5.65
CA ASN A 352 6.96 29.61 4.91
C ASN A 352 7.62 28.73 3.83
N ILE A 353 7.84 27.42 4.07
CA ILE A 353 8.35 26.48 3.08
C ILE A 353 7.37 26.37 1.90
N PHE A 354 6.07 26.17 2.15
CA PHE A 354 5.06 26.16 1.09
C PHE A 354 5.08 27.45 0.27
N ALA A 355 5.13 28.61 0.93
CA ALA A 355 5.17 29.91 0.26
C ALA A 355 6.43 30.07 -0.61
N HIS A 356 7.61 29.67 -0.11
CA HIS A 356 8.87 29.70 -0.87
C HIS A 356 8.85 28.78 -2.11
N LEU A 357 8.15 27.67 -2.03
CA LEU A 357 7.96 26.73 -3.14
C LEU A 357 6.85 27.16 -4.12
N GLY A 358 6.13 28.26 -3.84
CA GLY A 358 4.96 28.68 -4.60
C GLY A 358 3.79 27.68 -4.53
N ILE A 359 3.74 26.89 -3.44
CA ILE A 359 2.66 25.93 -3.20
C ILE A 359 1.58 26.62 -2.38
N THR A 360 0.33 26.56 -2.88
CA THR A 360 -0.83 27.02 -2.12
C THR A 360 -1.23 25.94 -1.10
N GLU A 361 -1.07 26.23 0.17
CA GLU A 361 -1.53 25.38 1.27
C GLU A 361 -3.02 25.65 1.56
N ILE A 362 -3.80 24.58 1.74
CA ILE A 362 -5.17 24.59 2.26
C ILE A 362 -5.18 23.72 3.50
N CYS A 363 -5.35 24.32 4.65
CA CYS A 363 -5.43 23.60 5.93
C CYS A 363 -6.89 23.16 6.16
N VAL A 364 -7.08 21.90 6.58
CA VAL A 364 -8.36 21.34 7.01
C VAL A 364 -8.25 20.98 8.48
N THR A 365 -8.81 21.79 9.34
CA THR A 365 -8.83 21.51 10.77
C THR A 365 -9.78 20.39 11.12
N LYS A 366 -9.58 19.73 12.26
CA LYS A 366 -10.49 18.70 12.79
C LYS A 366 -11.93 19.24 12.91
N ARG A 367 -12.10 20.52 13.32
CA ARG A 367 -13.40 21.17 13.40
C ARG A 367 -14.08 21.26 12.03
N GLU A 368 -13.36 21.77 11.02
CA GLU A 368 -13.88 21.87 9.65
C GLU A 368 -14.14 20.49 9.05
N PHE A 369 -13.26 19.53 9.27
CA PHE A 369 -13.50 18.16 8.82
C PHE A 369 -14.75 17.55 9.46
N ASN A 370 -15.04 17.87 10.72
CA ASN A 370 -16.21 17.36 11.44
C ASN A 370 -17.51 18.10 11.13
N ASP A 371 -17.46 19.33 10.67
CA ASP A 371 -18.61 20.11 10.22
C ASP A 371 -18.82 19.93 8.71
N LEU A 372 -19.98 19.40 8.33
CA LEU A 372 -20.30 19.11 6.94
C LEU A 372 -20.37 20.38 6.06
N ILE A 373 -20.87 21.48 6.63
CA ILE A 373 -21.02 22.76 5.91
C ILE A 373 -19.63 23.41 5.73
N ALA A 374 -18.82 23.42 6.78
CA ALA A 374 -17.46 23.94 6.71
C ALA A 374 -16.61 23.13 5.73
N PHE A 375 -16.72 21.79 5.77
CA PHE A 375 -16.00 20.90 4.85
C PHE A 375 -16.44 21.12 3.39
N ASP A 376 -17.74 21.29 3.13
CA ASP A 376 -18.25 21.60 1.77
C ASP A 376 -17.64 22.90 1.23
N LYS A 377 -17.53 23.94 2.07
CA LYS A 377 -16.87 25.21 1.68
C LYS A 377 -15.41 24.97 1.30
N THR A 378 -14.67 24.24 2.12
CA THR A 378 -13.26 23.91 1.86
C THR A 378 -13.09 23.07 0.59
N ALA A 379 -13.91 22.04 0.39
CA ALA A 379 -13.91 21.22 -0.82
C ALA A 379 -14.20 22.06 -2.08
N ARG A 380 -15.11 23.04 -2.01
CA ARG A 380 -15.39 23.96 -3.14
C ARG A 380 -14.26 24.96 -3.39
N ILE A 381 -13.58 25.44 -2.35
CA ILE A 381 -12.37 26.27 -2.51
C ILE A 381 -11.30 25.46 -3.24
N LEU A 382 -11.04 24.25 -2.76
CA LEU A 382 -10.05 23.34 -3.37
C LEU A 382 -10.41 23.05 -4.84
N SER A 383 -11.69 22.72 -5.12
CA SER A 383 -12.13 22.41 -6.48
C SER A 383 -11.93 23.56 -7.46
N ARG A 384 -12.22 24.81 -7.03
CA ARG A 384 -11.97 26.03 -7.83
C ARG A 384 -10.47 26.20 -8.12
N ARG A 385 -9.61 26.01 -7.11
CA ARG A 385 -8.16 26.10 -7.26
C ARG A 385 -7.61 25.04 -8.20
N LEU A 386 -8.13 23.83 -8.13
CA LEU A 386 -7.79 22.71 -9.04
C LEU A 386 -8.42 22.85 -10.43
N ARG A 387 -9.27 23.86 -10.67
CA ARG A 387 -10.08 24.03 -11.89
C ARG A 387 -10.96 22.80 -12.16
N HIS A 388 -11.45 22.18 -11.12
CA HIS A 388 -12.32 21.02 -11.17
C HIS A 388 -13.77 21.45 -10.87
N ARG A 389 -14.71 20.99 -11.70
CA ARG A 389 -16.12 21.30 -11.48
C ARG A 389 -16.75 20.25 -10.58
N VAL A 390 -17.17 20.64 -9.38
CA VAL A 390 -17.98 19.78 -8.50
C VAL A 390 -19.46 19.98 -8.79
N HIS A 391 -20.24 18.93 -8.58
CA HIS A 391 -21.69 19.00 -8.72
C HIS A 391 -22.31 19.99 -7.73
N PRO A 392 -23.42 20.67 -8.09
CA PRO A 392 -24.21 21.44 -7.15
C PRO A 392 -24.65 20.58 -5.98
N ARG A 393 -24.85 21.22 -4.83
CA ARG A 393 -25.41 20.55 -3.67
C ARG A 393 -26.88 20.21 -3.93
N SER A 394 -27.31 19.00 -3.55
CA SER A 394 -28.69 18.53 -3.63
C SER A 394 -28.95 17.63 -2.42
N GLU A 395 -30.23 17.45 -2.07
CA GLU A 395 -30.62 16.56 -0.96
C GLU A 395 -30.08 15.12 -1.16
N GLU A 396 -30.06 14.64 -2.40
CA GLU A 396 -29.50 13.33 -2.74
C GLU A 396 -28.02 13.26 -2.47
N PHE A 397 -27.26 14.30 -2.81
CA PHE A 397 -25.82 14.38 -2.51
C PHE A 397 -25.58 14.44 -1.01
N ASP A 398 -26.34 15.26 -0.30
CA ASP A 398 -26.23 15.38 1.15
C ASP A 398 -26.47 14.04 1.84
N SER A 399 -27.49 13.29 1.41
CA SER A 399 -27.77 11.95 1.91
C SER A 399 -26.61 10.98 1.66
N ARG A 400 -26.05 10.97 0.44
CA ARG A 400 -24.90 10.13 0.09
C ARG A 400 -23.65 10.52 0.89
N GLN A 401 -23.41 11.81 1.05
CA GLN A 401 -22.29 12.34 1.80
C GLN A 401 -22.38 11.97 3.29
N MET A 402 -23.56 12.05 3.88
CA MET A 402 -23.79 11.60 5.26
C MET A 402 -23.54 10.09 5.42
N LYS A 403 -24.00 9.27 4.47
CA LYS A 403 -23.74 7.81 4.46
C LYS A 403 -22.25 7.51 4.33
N LEU A 404 -21.55 8.20 3.42
CA LEU A 404 -20.11 8.07 3.28
C LEU A 404 -19.41 8.42 4.60
N ARG A 405 -19.72 9.57 5.17
CA ARG A 405 -19.15 10.07 6.41
C ARG A 405 -19.34 9.09 7.57
N LYS A 406 -20.56 8.57 7.76
CA LYS A 406 -20.85 7.56 8.78
C LYS A 406 -19.93 6.34 8.65
N LYS A 407 -19.74 5.85 7.41
CA LYS A 407 -18.86 4.71 7.13
C LYS A 407 -17.37 5.04 7.31
N LEU A 408 -16.93 6.24 6.94
CA LEU A 408 -15.54 6.67 7.13
C LEU A 408 -15.16 6.82 8.61
N LEU A 409 -16.09 7.24 9.46
CA LEU A 409 -15.86 7.45 10.89
C LEU A 409 -16.07 6.17 11.74
N ALA A 410 -16.70 5.13 11.19
CA ALA A 410 -16.90 3.85 11.89
C ALA A 410 -15.55 3.17 12.17
N PRO A 411 -15.45 2.25 13.13
CA PRO A 411 -14.29 1.36 13.28
C PRO A 411 -13.93 0.70 11.96
N LEU A 412 -12.65 0.41 11.72
CA LEU A 412 -12.20 -0.13 10.43
C LEU A 412 -12.77 -1.53 10.17
N LEU A 413 -12.71 -2.38 11.19
CA LEU A 413 -13.40 -3.67 11.24
C LEU A 413 -14.07 -3.74 12.61
N PRO A 414 -15.39 -3.52 12.71
CA PRO A 414 -16.09 -3.63 14.01
C PRO A 414 -16.02 -5.07 14.52
N VAL A 415 -15.89 -5.21 15.84
CA VAL A 415 -15.98 -6.53 16.51
C VAL A 415 -17.39 -7.06 16.25
N GLN A 416 -17.50 -8.27 15.72
CA GLN A 416 -18.78 -8.96 15.61
C GLN A 416 -19.23 -9.33 17.02
N LYS A 417 -20.45 -8.91 17.39
CA LYS A 417 -21.05 -9.22 18.69
C LYS A 417 -21.61 -10.61 18.70
#